data_c6fb32290d0333a211347d74daca440f
#
_entry.id   c6fb32290d0333a211347d74daca440f
#
_cell.length_a   1.000
_cell.length_b   1.000
_cell.length_c   1.000
_cell.angle_alpha   90.00
_cell.angle_beta   90.00
_cell.angle_gamma   90.00
#
_symmetry.space_group_name_H-M   'P 1'
#
loop_
_entity.id
_entity.type
_entity.pdbx_description
1 polymer ?
#
loop_
_entity_poly.entity_id
_entity_poly.type
_entity_poly.pdbx_seq_one_letter_code
_entity_poly.pdbx_strand_id
1 'polypeptide(L)'
;ATSTDHGHPTARTADLAQREAEALFERVLDERVTAADAELFRAQMLTEMAGMSLEDGMVMQIHSGARRNINARVFARFGRDKGADVPSATNYLDGLQPLLNRYGNEPALKIILFTLDETTYARELAPLAGHYPCLKLGPPWWFHDSPEGMLRIRQQTTETAGFYNTVGFNDDTRAFLSIPARHDVARRMDCRFLATLVAEGRLRLAEAGELSHDLAYNFAKRGYN
;
A
#
# COMPACT_ATOMS: atom_id res chain seq x y z
N ALA A 1 -16.46 9.28 4.14
CA ALA A 1 -15.11 8.76 3.89
C ALA A 1 -14.91 8.58 2.39
N THR A 2 -13.69 8.71 1.91
CA THR A 2 -13.32 8.50 0.50
C THR A 2 -12.47 7.23 0.32
N SER A 3 -11.98 6.67 1.42
CA SER A 3 -11.16 5.46 1.41
C SER A 3 -11.40 4.62 2.66
N THR A 4 -11.15 3.32 2.51
CA THR A 4 -11.01 2.34 3.59
C THR A 4 -9.54 2.01 3.81
N ASP A 5 -9.20 1.43 4.96
CA ASP A 5 -7.82 1.11 5.31
C ASP A 5 -7.73 -0.23 6.04
N HIS A 6 -6.86 -1.13 5.54
CA HIS A 6 -6.78 -2.51 5.94
C HIS A 6 -5.36 -2.90 6.36
N GLY A 7 -5.08 -2.75 7.67
CA GLY A 7 -3.80 -3.11 8.30
C GLY A 7 -3.74 -4.58 8.73
N HIS A 8 -3.89 -5.51 7.81
CA HIS A 8 -3.87 -6.94 8.09
C HIS A 8 -2.44 -7.45 8.35
N PRO A 9 -2.27 -8.53 9.14
CA PRO A 9 -0.95 -9.13 9.37
C PRO A 9 -0.27 -9.63 8.10
N THR A 10 -1.08 -10.09 7.12
CA THR A 10 -0.63 -10.59 5.82
C THR A 10 -1.42 -9.90 4.71
N ALA A 11 -0.92 -9.95 3.48
CA ALA A 11 -1.64 -9.50 2.29
C ALA A 11 -2.53 -10.61 1.69
N ARG A 12 -2.75 -11.71 2.42
CA ARG A 12 -3.51 -12.85 1.92
C ARG A 12 -4.96 -12.48 1.66
N THR A 13 -5.44 -12.86 0.48
CA THR A 13 -6.85 -12.81 0.07
C THR A 13 -7.37 -14.21 -0.23
N ALA A 14 -8.67 -14.38 -0.30
CA ALA A 14 -9.32 -15.62 -0.69
C ALA A 14 -10.55 -15.29 -1.55
N ASP A 15 -10.94 -16.21 -2.41
CA ASP A 15 -12.16 -16.13 -3.20
C ASP A 15 -12.93 -17.48 -3.03
N LEU A 16 -13.57 -17.61 -1.88
CA LEU A 16 -14.31 -18.80 -1.49
C LEU A 16 -15.65 -18.87 -2.23
N ALA A 17 -16.07 -20.08 -2.57
CA ALA A 17 -17.45 -20.29 -2.99
C ALA A 17 -18.42 -19.90 -1.86
N GLN A 18 -19.59 -19.39 -2.22
CA GLN A 18 -20.57 -18.87 -1.25
C GLN A 18 -20.83 -19.81 -0.07
N ARG A 19 -21.03 -21.12 -0.34
CA ARG A 19 -21.27 -22.12 0.71
C ARG A 19 -20.08 -22.27 1.67
N GLU A 20 -18.86 -22.15 1.17
CA GLU A 20 -17.64 -22.24 1.98
C GLU A 20 -17.49 -20.98 2.85
N ALA A 21 -17.77 -19.80 2.29
CA ALA A 21 -17.78 -18.54 3.02
C ALA A 21 -18.85 -18.53 4.13
N GLU A 22 -20.06 -18.98 3.83
CA GLU A 22 -21.15 -19.13 4.81
C GLU A 22 -20.76 -20.11 5.94
N ALA A 23 -20.22 -21.28 5.59
CA ALA A 23 -19.80 -22.26 6.59
C ALA A 23 -18.63 -21.76 7.46
N LEU A 24 -17.72 -20.95 6.91
CA LEU A 24 -16.67 -20.29 7.67
C LEU A 24 -17.25 -19.24 8.62
N PHE A 25 -18.20 -18.44 8.14
CA PHE A 25 -18.86 -17.40 8.93
C PHE A 25 -19.65 -17.99 10.09
N GLU A 26 -20.38 -19.10 9.89
CA GLU A 26 -21.06 -19.85 10.95
C GLU A 26 -20.08 -20.27 12.07
N ARG A 27 -18.89 -20.80 11.69
CA ARG A 27 -17.85 -21.14 12.69
C ARG A 27 -17.34 -19.92 13.45
N VAL A 28 -17.26 -18.76 12.78
CA VAL A 28 -16.86 -17.50 13.43
C VAL A 28 -17.91 -17.07 14.45
N LEU A 29 -19.20 -17.12 14.10
CA LEU A 29 -20.32 -16.77 14.99
C LEU A 29 -20.39 -17.67 16.22
N ASP A 30 -20.11 -18.96 16.04
CA ASP A 30 -20.10 -19.96 17.11
C ASP A 30 -18.81 -19.96 17.95
N GLU A 31 -17.88 -19.04 17.69
CA GLU A 31 -16.55 -18.97 18.33
C GLU A 31 -15.72 -20.29 18.20
N ARG A 32 -16.02 -21.12 17.19
CA ARG A 32 -15.36 -22.40 16.90
C ARG A 32 -14.32 -22.29 15.79
N VAL A 33 -13.43 -21.30 15.90
CA VAL A 33 -12.42 -21.00 14.87
C VAL A 33 -11.03 -21.45 15.27
N THR A 34 -10.33 -22.02 14.33
CA THR A 34 -8.89 -22.25 14.41
C THR A 34 -8.12 -20.98 13.96
N ALA A 35 -6.80 -20.94 14.19
CA ALA A 35 -5.96 -19.86 13.66
C ALA A 35 -6.01 -19.80 12.11
N ALA A 36 -6.14 -20.97 11.45
CA ALA A 36 -6.28 -21.05 10.00
C ALA A 36 -7.64 -20.50 9.52
N ASP A 37 -8.73 -20.79 10.24
CA ASP A 37 -10.05 -20.19 9.94
C ASP A 37 -10.02 -18.67 10.11
N ALA A 38 -9.38 -18.16 11.16
CA ALA A 38 -9.26 -16.73 11.39
C ALA A 38 -8.47 -16.03 10.28
N GLU A 39 -7.40 -16.65 9.77
CA GLU A 39 -6.64 -16.12 8.62
C GLU A 39 -7.47 -16.20 7.34
N LEU A 40 -8.15 -17.30 7.09
CA LEU A 40 -9.00 -17.47 5.91
C LEU A 40 -10.19 -16.48 5.91
N PHE A 41 -10.77 -16.24 7.09
CA PHE A 41 -11.85 -15.24 7.25
C PHE A 41 -11.32 -13.82 6.90
N ARG A 42 -10.16 -13.41 7.45
CA ARG A 42 -9.56 -12.12 7.08
C ARG A 42 -9.28 -12.03 5.57
N ALA A 43 -8.78 -13.13 4.98
CA ALA A 43 -8.47 -13.20 3.57
C ALA A 43 -9.73 -13.05 2.69
N GLN A 44 -10.81 -13.74 3.05
CA GLN A 44 -12.10 -13.59 2.35
C GLN A 44 -12.67 -12.19 2.49
N MET A 45 -12.60 -11.61 3.70
CA MET A 45 -13.11 -10.25 3.94
C MET A 45 -12.41 -9.19 3.09
N LEU A 46 -11.10 -9.33 2.79
CA LEU A 46 -10.42 -8.40 1.87
C LEU A 46 -11.00 -8.45 0.46
N THR A 47 -11.35 -9.64 -0.03
CA THR A 47 -11.98 -9.80 -1.35
C THR A 47 -13.41 -9.26 -1.37
N GLU A 48 -14.20 -9.51 -0.32
CA GLU A 48 -15.55 -8.92 -0.20
C GLU A 48 -15.51 -7.39 -0.13
N MET A 49 -14.58 -6.83 0.66
CA MET A 49 -14.41 -5.38 0.77
C MET A 49 -13.94 -4.74 -0.53
N ALA A 50 -13.17 -5.45 -1.37
CA ALA A 50 -12.83 -4.97 -2.71
C ALA A 50 -14.06 -4.90 -3.61
N GLY A 51 -14.96 -5.88 -3.53
CA GLY A 51 -16.27 -5.84 -4.21
C GLY A 51 -17.11 -4.65 -3.75
N MET A 52 -17.23 -4.43 -2.44
CA MET A 52 -17.93 -3.27 -1.87
C MET A 52 -17.30 -1.95 -2.32
N SER A 53 -15.97 -1.85 -2.36
CA SER A 53 -15.26 -0.66 -2.83
C SER A 53 -15.50 -0.37 -4.32
N LEU A 54 -15.68 -1.43 -5.12
CA LEU A 54 -16.07 -1.29 -6.52
C LEU A 54 -17.51 -0.76 -6.66
N GLU A 55 -18.44 -1.21 -5.80
CA GLU A 55 -19.84 -0.80 -5.82
C GLU A 55 -20.04 0.66 -5.38
N ASP A 56 -19.37 1.09 -4.33
CA ASP A 56 -19.55 2.42 -3.73
C ASP A 56 -18.50 3.47 -4.18
N GLY A 57 -17.52 3.06 -5.01
CA GLY A 57 -16.48 3.93 -5.54
C GLY A 57 -15.42 4.35 -4.52
N MET A 58 -15.33 3.69 -3.36
CA MET A 58 -14.33 3.99 -2.35
C MET A 58 -12.97 3.43 -2.72
N VAL A 59 -11.92 4.15 -2.36
CA VAL A 59 -10.53 3.66 -2.49
C VAL A 59 -10.23 2.68 -1.37
N MET A 60 -9.69 1.52 -1.71
CA MET A 60 -9.26 0.51 -0.74
C MET A 60 -7.75 0.61 -0.52
N GLN A 61 -7.30 0.81 0.72
CA GLN A 61 -5.88 0.82 1.08
C GLN A 61 -5.52 -0.48 1.80
N ILE A 62 -4.42 -1.12 1.39
CA ILE A 62 -3.92 -2.34 2.03
C ILE A 62 -2.52 -2.08 2.58
N HIS A 63 -2.38 -2.29 3.88
CA HIS A 63 -1.16 -2.06 4.66
C HIS A 63 -0.67 -3.35 5.32
N SER A 64 0.03 -4.20 4.64
CA SER A 64 0.68 -5.36 5.24
C SER A 64 2.19 -5.16 5.37
N GLY A 65 2.84 -5.93 6.24
CA GLY A 65 4.30 -5.90 6.37
C GLY A 65 4.84 -5.13 7.57
N ALA A 66 4.02 -4.94 8.59
CA ALA A 66 4.45 -4.37 9.87
C ALA A 66 4.25 -5.37 11.02
N ARG A 67 5.32 -5.73 11.70
CA ARG A 67 5.25 -6.48 12.96
C ARG A 67 5.29 -5.50 14.13
N ARG A 68 4.14 -5.37 14.81
CA ARG A 68 3.92 -4.37 15.86
C ARG A 68 4.19 -4.95 17.24
N ASN A 69 4.49 -4.06 18.19
CA ASN A 69 4.59 -4.39 19.62
C ASN A 69 5.59 -5.51 19.96
N ILE A 70 6.70 -5.60 19.22
CA ILE A 70 7.67 -6.69 19.36
C ILE A 70 8.47 -6.65 20.68
N ASN A 71 8.57 -5.48 21.32
CA ASN A 71 9.24 -5.35 22.61
C ASN A 71 8.29 -5.68 23.75
N ALA A 72 8.37 -6.92 24.25
CA ALA A 72 7.48 -7.43 25.30
C ALA A 72 7.50 -6.58 26.60
N ARG A 73 8.65 -6.01 26.99
CA ARG A 73 8.76 -5.16 28.19
C ARG A 73 8.03 -3.83 28.01
N VAL A 74 8.19 -3.21 26.82
CA VAL A 74 7.48 -1.96 26.48
C VAL A 74 5.99 -2.23 26.42
N PHE A 75 5.59 -3.31 25.74
CA PHE A 75 4.17 -3.69 25.63
C PHE A 75 3.53 -3.97 27.00
N ALA A 76 4.19 -4.73 27.88
CA ALA A 76 3.66 -5.03 29.21
C ALA A 76 3.52 -3.78 30.09
N ARG A 77 4.44 -2.80 29.96
CA ARG A 77 4.46 -1.60 30.79
C ARG A 77 3.55 -0.49 30.27
N PHE A 78 3.46 -0.31 28.95
CA PHE A 78 2.84 0.87 28.35
C PHE A 78 1.69 0.55 27.38
N GLY A 79 1.43 -0.72 27.10
CA GLY A 79 0.40 -1.15 26.14
C GLY A 79 0.81 -1.06 24.69
N ARG A 80 -0.20 -1.04 23.81
CA ARG A 80 -0.05 -1.00 22.36
C ARG A 80 0.49 0.34 21.86
N ASP A 81 1.05 0.32 20.64
CA ASP A 81 1.39 1.52 19.83
C ASP A 81 2.35 2.49 20.53
N LYS A 82 3.38 1.92 21.15
CA LYS A 82 4.45 2.68 21.82
C LYS A 82 5.79 2.60 21.06
N GLY A 83 5.72 2.44 19.74
CA GLY A 83 6.88 2.22 18.89
C GLY A 83 7.32 0.75 18.87
N ALA A 84 8.58 0.49 18.48
CA ALA A 84 9.14 -0.83 18.29
C ALA A 84 8.43 -1.67 17.22
N ASP A 85 7.88 -1.03 16.21
CA ASP A 85 7.41 -1.68 14.99
C ASP A 85 8.60 -1.98 14.07
N VAL A 86 8.55 -3.12 13.40
CA VAL A 86 9.62 -3.57 12.49
C VAL A 86 9.00 -4.04 11.18
N PRO A 87 9.60 -3.70 10.03
CA PRO A 87 9.22 -4.29 8.76
C PRO A 87 9.29 -5.82 8.84
N SER A 88 8.30 -6.48 8.29
CA SER A 88 8.28 -7.95 8.16
C SER A 88 8.12 -8.32 6.69
N ALA A 89 8.73 -9.44 6.29
CA ALA A 89 8.60 -9.94 4.94
C ALA A 89 7.14 -10.11 4.56
N THR A 90 6.79 -9.66 3.36
CA THR A 90 5.44 -9.78 2.79
C THR A 90 5.49 -10.59 1.51
N ASN A 91 4.38 -11.26 1.21
CA ASN A 91 4.14 -11.93 -0.07
C ASN A 91 2.83 -11.36 -0.64
N TYR A 92 2.95 -10.31 -1.43
CA TYR A 92 1.81 -9.69 -2.10
C TYR A 92 1.41 -10.43 -3.36
N LEU A 93 2.37 -11.03 -4.06
CA LEU A 93 2.10 -11.73 -5.31
C LEU A 93 1.12 -12.89 -5.10
N ASP A 94 1.46 -13.85 -4.25
CA ASP A 94 0.57 -14.99 -3.97
C ASP A 94 -0.63 -14.54 -3.13
N GLY A 95 -0.41 -13.59 -2.22
CA GLY A 95 -1.44 -13.12 -1.30
C GLY A 95 -2.61 -12.44 -2.01
N LEU A 96 -2.36 -11.58 -2.97
CA LEU A 96 -3.40 -10.87 -3.70
C LEU A 96 -3.98 -11.65 -4.88
N GLN A 97 -3.38 -12.78 -5.27
CA GLN A 97 -3.78 -13.50 -6.48
C GLN A 97 -5.29 -13.83 -6.54
N PRO A 98 -5.96 -14.34 -5.47
CA PRO A 98 -7.39 -14.59 -5.51
C PRO A 98 -8.23 -13.34 -5.80
N LEU A 99 -7.94 -12.23 -5.11
CA LEU A 99 -8.60 -10.95 -5.31
C LEU A 99 -8.36 -10.40 -6.72
N LEU A 100 -7.10 -10.45 -7.19
CA LEU A 100 -6.73 -9.93 -8.51
C LEU A 100 -7.29 -10.77 -9.65
N ASN A 101 -7.45 -12.08 -9.47
CA ASN A 101 -8.14 -12.93 -10.45
C ASN A 101 -9.61 -12.52 -10.60
N ARG A 102 -10.26 -12.08 -9.52
CA ARG A 102 -11.66 -11.67 -9.53
C ARG A 102 -11.84 -10.22 -9.98
N TYR A 103 -11.07 -9.29 -9.44
CA TYR A 103 -11.28 -7.86 -9.62
C TYR A 103 -10.11 -7.09 -10.22
N GLY A 104 -8.97 -7.73 -10.46
CA GLY A 104 -7.73 -7.04 -10.86
C GLY A 104 -7.82 -6.23 -12.15
N ASN A 105 -8.72 -6.63 -13.05
CA ASN A 105 -8.93 -5.97 -14.35
C ASN A 105 -10.08 -4.95 -14.35
N GLU A 106 -10.66 -4.64 -13.18
CA GLU A 106 -11.73 -3.65 -13.04
C GLU A 106 -11.14 -2.23 -12.91
N PRO A 107 -11.18 -1.38 -13.96
CA PRO A 107 -10.56 -0.04 -13.91
C PRO A 107 -11.23 0.92 -12.92
N ALA A 108 -12.48 0.63 -12.55
CA ALA A 108 -13.23 1.42 -11.58
C ALA A 108 -12.81 1.13 -10.14
N LEU A 109 -12.25 -0.07 -9.86
CA LEU A 109 -11.71 -0.38 -8.56
C LEU A 109 -10.36 0.31 -8.36
N LYS A 110 -10.16 0.92 -7.20
CA LYS A 110 -8.89 1.56 -6.82
C LYS A 110 -8.35 0.94 -5.55
N ILE A 111 -7.26 0.19 -5.67
CA ILE A 111 -6.54 -0.38 -4.54
C ILE A 111 -5.16 0.25 -4.46
N ILE A 112 -4.83 0.83 -3.30
CA ILE A 112 -3.51 1.41 -3.04
C ILE A 112 -2.76 0.48 -2.09
N LEU A 113 -1.58 0.02 -2.52
CA LEU A 113 -0.74 -0.89 -1.78
C LEU A 113 0.35 -0.15 -1.02
N PHE A 114 0.48 -0.46 0.27
CA PHE A 114 1.52 0.07 1.16
C PHE A 114 2.22 -1.08 1.88
N THR A 115 3.50 -0.94 2.13
CA THR A 115 4.24 -1.85 3.01
C THR A 115 5.45 -1.15 3.63
N LEU A 116 5.94 -1.69 4.76
CA LEU A 116 7.25 -1.34 5.32
C LEU A 116 8.38 -2.23 4.76
N ASP A 117 8.04 -3.31 4.06
CA ASP A 117 9.01 -4.21 3.46
C ASP A 117 9.58 -3.64 2.15
N GLU A 118 10.69 -2.94 2.25
CA GLU A 118 11.37 -2.32 1.10
C GLU A 118 11.68 -3.34 -0.01
N THR A 119 12.00 -4.59 0.35
CA THR A 119 12.42 -5.61 -0.63
C THR A 119 11.29 -6.07 -1.54
N THR A 120 10.04 -5.89 -1.13
CA THR A 120 8.85 -6.27 -1.88
C THR A 120 8.51 -5.27 -2.99
N TYR A 121 8.94 -4.02 -2.89
CA TYR A 121 8.58 -2.99 -3.87
C TYR A 121 9.05 -3.32 -5.28
N ALA A 122 10.33 -3.62 -5.48
CA ALA A 122 10.85 -3.93 -6.81
C ALA A 122 10.41 -5.32 -7.30
N ARG A 123 10.35 -6.30 -6.39
CA ARG A 123 10.07 -7.70 -6.74
C ARG A 123 8.60 -7.96 -7.07
N GLU A 124 7.66 -7.34 -6.33
CA GLU A 124 6.24 -7.67 -6.38
C GLU A 124 5.37 -6.46 -6.67
N LEU A 125 5.43 -5.43 -5.83
CA LEU A 125 4.45 -4.33 -5.85
C LEU A 125 4.52 -3.51 -7.13
N ALA A 126 5.71 -3.14 -7.59
CA ALA A 126 5.85 -2.34 -8.80
C ALA A 126 5.44 -3.12 -10.06
N PRO A 127 5.85 -4.39 -10.28
CA PRO A 127 5.32 -5.21 -11.36
C PRO A 127 3.81 -5.40 -11.30
N LEU A 128 3.23 -5.66 -10.12
CA LEU A 128 1.78 -5.80 -9.97
C LEU A 128 1.04 -4.51 -10.34
N ALA A 129 1.49 -3.35 -9.85
CA ALA A 129 0.88 -2.06 -10.18
C ALA A 129 1.09 -1.65 -11.65
N GLY A 130 2.16 -2.12 -12.28
CA GLY A 130 2.39 -1.93 -13.71
C GLY A 130 1.50 -2.80 -14.59
N HIS A 131 0.97 -3.91 -14.05
CA HIS A 131 0.15 -4.88 -14.79
C HIS A 131 -1.36 -4.70 -14.55
N TYR A 132 -1.80 -4.57 -13.30
CA TYR A 132 -3.22 -4.50 -12.97
C TYR A 132 -3.74 -3.07 -12.91
N PRO A 133 -4.78 -2.72 -13.70
CA PRO A 133 -5.32 -1.35 -13.74
C PRO A 133 -5.92 -0.88 -12.42
N CYS A 134 -6.39 -1.79 -11.56
CA CYS A 134 -6.94 -1.46 -10.26
C CYS A 134 -5.88 -1.06 -9.22
N LEU A 135 -4.58 -1.35 -9.47
CA LEU A 135 -3.53 -1.17 -8.46
C LEU A 135 -2.78 0.14 -8.61
N LYS A 136 -2.48 0.76 -7.49
CA LYS A 136 -1.55 1.88 -7.35
C LYS A 136 -0.60 1.63 -6.19
N LEU A 137 0.60 2.21 -6.27
CA LEU A 137 1.55 2.20 -5.17
C LEU A 137 1.35 3.42 -4.28
N GLY A 138 1.14 3.18 -3.00
CA GLY A 138 1.30 4.19 -1.96
C GLY A 138 2.77 4.49 -1.73
N PRO A 139 3.11 5.65 -1.15
CA PRO A 139 4.47 5.92 -0.72
C PRO A 139 4.87 4.94 0.39
N PRO A 140 6.15 4.62 0.49
CA PRO A 140 6.64 3.86 1.63
C PRO A 140 6.38 4.63 2.91
N TRP A 141 6.07 3.89 3.97
CA TRP A 141 5.80 4.46 5.28
C TRP A 141 7.02 5.12 5.92
N TRP A 142 6.89 5.59 7.15
CA TRP A 142 7.89 6.35 7.91
C TRP A 142 9.31 5.76 7.95
N PHE A 143 9.49 4.44 7.74
CA PHE A 143 10.82 3.83 7.61
C PHE A 143 11.61 4.31 6.39
N HIS A 144 10.94 4.91 5.41
CA HIS A 144 11.52 5.37 4.16
C HIS A 144 11.41 6.90 3.98
N ASP A 145 11.03 7.62 5.02
CA ASP A 145 10.92 9.09 5.02
C ASP A 145 12.28 9.80 5.14
N SER A 146 13.37 9.11 4.89
CA SER A 146 14.69 9.71 4.71
C SER A 146 14.93 10.05 3.25
N PRO A 147 15.81 11.03 2.95
CA PRO A 147 16.20 11.34 1.58
C PRO A 147 16.68 10.10 0.79
N GLU A 148 17.48 9.25 1.44
CA GLU A 148 18.00 8.02 0.83
C GLU A 148 16.91 6.98 0.60
N GLY A 149 16.00 6.81 1.56
CA GLY A 149 14.86 5.88 1.46
C GLY A 149 13.93 6.28 0.31
N MET A 150 13.56 7.55 0.21
CA MET A 150 12.71 8.08 -0.84
C MET A 150 13.32 7.90 -2.23
N LEU A 151 14.63 8.15 -2.38
CA LEU A 151 15.36 7.94 -3.64
C LEU A 151 15.37 6.45 -4.03
N ARG A 152 15.69 5.56 -3.07
CA ARG A 152 15.72 4.11 -3.35
C ARG A 152 14.36 3.61 -3.84
N ILE A 153 13.27 4.02 -3.22
CA ILE A 153 11.93 3.61 -3.65
C ILE A 153 11.62 4.10 -5.06
N ARG A 154 11.96 5.33 -5.42
CA ARG A 154 11.81 5.81 -6.80
C ARG A 154 12.63 4.98 -7.78
N GLN A 155 13.86 4.63 -7.44
CA GLN A 155 14.70 3.75 -8.26
C GLN A 155 14.11 2.36 -8.43
N GLN A 156 13.55 1.78 -7.35
CA GLN A 156 12.98 0.43 -7.36
C GLN A 156 11.67 0.31 -8.11
N THR A 157 10.87 1.39 -8.19
CA THR A 157 9.50 1.30 -8.68
C THR A 157 9.30 1.89 -10.07
N THR A 158 10.11 2.87 -10.47
CA THR A 158 9.84 3.66 -11.69
C THR A 158 9.92 2.83 -12.96
N GLU A 159 10.82 1.85 -13.05
CA GLU A 159 11.00 1.06 -14.28
C GLU A 159 9.81 0.14 -14.60
N THR A 160 9.14 -0.40 -13.58
CA THR A 160 8.07 -1.38 -13.76
C THR A 160 6.68 -0.82 -13.49
N ALA A 161 6.51 0.05 -12.50
CA ALA A 161 5.23 0.72 -12.25
C ALA A 161 5.09 2.02 -13.05
N GLY A 162 6.18 2.74 -13.30
CA GLY A 162 6.15 4.10 -13.81
C GLY A 162 5.67 5.08 -12.73
N PHE A 163 5.59 6.36 -13.09
CA PHE A 163 5.11 7.40 -12.17
C PHE A 163 3.59 7.37 -11.96
N TYR A 164 2.84 7.10 -13.03
CA TYR A 164 1.37 7.20 -13.06
C TYR A 164 0.65 6.09 -12.29
N ASN A 165 1.32 5.00 -11.95
CA ASN A 165 0.80 3.95 -11.08
C ASN A 165 1.20 4.13 -9.61
N THR A 166 1.54 5.36 -9.22
CA THR A 166 1.78 5.78 -7.84
C THR A 166 0.79 6.87 -7.43
N VAL A 167 0.60 7.08 -6.12
CA VAL A 167 -0.29 8.12 -5.59
C VAL A 167 0.47 9.32 -5.01
N GLY A 168 1.74 9.49 -5.39
CA GLY A 168 2.56 10.57 -4.88
C GLY A 168 3.02 10.32 -3.44
N PHE A 169 3.09 11.38 -2.62
CA PHE A 169 3.43 11.30 -1.21
C PHE A 169 2.20 11.52 -0.33
N ASN A 170 1.95 10.59 0.58
CA ASN A 170 0.91 10.66 1.60
C ASN A 170 1.58 10.75 2.97
N ASP A 171 1.14 11.66 3.80
CA ASP A 171 1.67 11.85 5.14
C ASP A 171 0.75 11.16 6.17
N ASP A 172 1.07 9.94 6.57
CA ASP A 172 0.40 9.24 7.65
C ASP A 172 1.05 9.61 8.98
N THR A 173 0.77 10.81 9.50
CA THR A 173 1.36 11.30 10.73
C THR A 173 0.35 11.64 11.81
N ARG A 174 0.74 11.46 13.07
CA ARG A 174 0.04 11.99 14.26
C ARG A 174 0.59 13.37 14.65
N ALA A 175 1.70 13.81 14.09
CA ALA A 175 2.40 15.05 14.41
C ALA A 175 2.11 16.12 13.34
N PHE A 176 1.00 16.81 13.43
CA PHE A 176 0.55 17.79 12.44
C PHE A 176 1.62 18.83 12.07
N LEU A 177 2.44 19.23 13.02
CA LEU A 177 3.52 20.19 12.76
C LEU A 177 4.65 19.64 11.88
N SER A 178 4.77 18.32 11.73
CA SER A 178 5.75 17.69 10.85
C SER A 178 5.30 17.60 9.39
N ILE A 179 4.01 17.73 9.10
CA ILE A 179 3.45 17.58 7.75
C ILE A 179 4.15 18.47 6.73
N PRO A 180 4.29 19.79 6.93
CA PRO A 180 4.96 20.65 5.95
C PRO A 180 6.41 20.24 5.69
N ALA A 181 7.16 19.88 6.74
CA ALA A 181 8.56 19.47 6.61
C ALA A 181 8.71 18.14 5.84
N ARG A 182 7.86 17.16 6.12
CA ARG A 182 7.89 15.85 5.43
C ARG A 182 7.52 16.00 3.95
N HIS A 183 6.48 16.77 3.63
CA HIS A 183 6.12 17.09 2.25
C HIS A 183 7.21 17.89 1.52
N ASP A 184 7.91 18.80 2.20
CA ASP A 184 9.04 19.54 1.61
C ASP A 184 10.21 18.59 1.26
N VAL A 185 10.56 17.66 2.17
CA VAL A 185 11.59 16.65 1.91
C VAL A 185 11.17 15.74 0.74
N ALA A 186 9.93 15.27 0.72
CA ALA A 186 9.43 14.41 -0.37
C ALA A 186 9.53 15.12 -1.74
N ARG A 187 9.08 16.38 -1.85
CA ARG A 187 9.19 17.15 -3.09
C ARG A 187 10.63 17.34 -3.54
N ARG A 188 11.54 17.63 -2.62
CA ARG A 188 12.97 17.77 -2.93
C ARG A 188 13.57 16.48 -3.47
N MET A 189 13.18 15.33 -2.89
CA MET A 189 13.69 14.03 -3.33
C MET A 189 13.10 13.61 -4.67
N ASP A 190 11.82 13.88 -4.90
CA ASP A 190 11.20 13.65 -6.20
C ASP A 190 11.86 14.52 -7.28
N CYS A 191 12.05 15.82 -7.03
CA CYS A 191 12.75 16.71 -7.96
C CYS A 191 14.20 16.26 -8.20
N ARG A 192 14.91 15.80 -7.17
CA ARG A 192 16.28 15.27 -7.33
C ARG A 192 16.29 14.04 -8.22
N PHE A 193 15.36 13.11 -8.03
CA PHE A 193 15.25 11.92 -8.88
C PHE A 193 14.95 12.28 -10.32
N LEU A 194 13.97 13.17 -10.55
CA LEU A 194 13.62 13.65 -11.90
C LEU A 194 14.79 14.37 -12.58
N ALA A 195 15.52 15.22 -11.84
CA ALA A 195 16.71 15.91 -12.35
C ALA A 195 17.82 14.93 -12.77
N THR A 196 17.98 13.82 -12.05
CA THR A 196 18.90 12.74 -12.45
C THR A 196 18.49 12.14 -13.80
N LEU A 197 17.21 11.82 -13.97
CA LEU A 197 16.70 11.28 -15.23
C LEU A 197 16.87 12.24 -16.40
N VAL A 198 16.70 13.55 -16.16
CA VAL A 198 16.95 14.59 -17.17
C VAL A 198 18.43 14.67 -17.54
N ALA A 199 19.32 14.66 -16.54
CA ALA A 199 20.77 14.70 -16.76
C ALA A 199 21.29 13.47 -17.52
N GLU A 200 20.65 12.32 -17.32
CA GLU A 200 20.95 11.08 -18.05
C GLU A 200 20.28 11.00 -19.44
N GLY A 201 19.51 12.01 -19.86
CA GLY A 201 18.79 12.02 -21.14
C GLY A 201 17.60 11.04 -21.21
N ARG A 202 17.12 10.55 -20.07
CA ARG A 202 16.00 9.60 -19.95
C ARG A 202 14.65 10.29 -19.86
N LEU A 203 14.62 11.58 -19.56
CA LEU A 203 13.42 12.40 -19.41
C LEU A 203 13.70 13.83 -19.93
N ARG A 204 12.76 14.46 -20.61
CA ARG A 204 12.86 15.86 -21.01
C ARG A 204 12.58 16.78 -19.83
N LEU A 205 13.21 17.95 -19.79
CA LEU A 205 13.05 18.92 -18.70
C LEU A 205 11.56 19.36 -18.52
N ALA A 206 10.84 19.55 -19.62
CA ALA A 206 9.42 19.92 -19.57
C ALA A 206 8.58 18.82 -18.89
N GLU A 207 8.81 17.55 -19.25
CA GLU A 207 8.13 16.39 -18.65
C GLU A 207 8.48 16.26 -17.15
N ALA A 208 9.73 16.49 -16.78
CA ALA A 208 10.13 16.51 -15.37
C ALA A 208 9.40 17.61 -14.58
N GLY A 209 9.17 18.78 -15.17
CA GLY A 209 8.39 19.86 -14.57
C GLY A 209 6.93 19.45 -14.32
N GLU A 210 6.27 18.84 -15.31
CA GLU A 210 4.91 18.32 -15.17
C GLU A 210 4.83 17.22 -14.10
N LEU A 211 5.74 16.25 -14.16
CA LEU A 211 5.79 15.15 -13.18
C LEU A 211 6.06 15.64 -11.76
N SER A 212 6.85 16.68 -11.56
CA SER A 212 7.11 17.23 -10.23
C SER A 212 5.84 17.77 -9.57
N HIS A 213 4.96 18.41 -10.35
CA HIS A 213 3.65 18.85 -9.89
C HIS A 213 2.69 17.67 -9.68
N ASP A 214 2.69 16.70 -10.59
CA ASP A 214 1.84 15.52 -10.51
C ASP A 214 2.16 14.68 -9.26
N LEU A 215 3.43 14.44 -8.98
CA LEU A 215 3.89 13.71 -7.79
C LEU A 215 3.54 14.44 -6.48
N ALA A 216 3.61 15.78 -6.49
CA ALA A 216 3.33 16.56 -5.30
C ALA A 216 1.82 16.73 -5.01
N TYR A 217 0.96 16.64 -6.03
CA TYR A 217 -0.45 16.99 -5.89
C TYR A 217 -1.42 16.11 -6.69
N ASN A 218 -1.26 16.05 -8.04
CA ASN A 218 -2.29 15.48 -8.89
C ASN A 218 -2.45 13.97 -8.72
N PHE A 219 -1.36 13.23 -8.45
CA PHE A 219 -1.45 11.78 -8.26
C PHE A 219 -2.22 11.42 -7.00
N ALA A 220 -1.98 12.13 -5.89
CA ALA A 220 -2.77 11.95 -4.69
C ALA A 220 -4.24 12.33 -4.90
N LYS A 221 -4.50 13.49 -5.52
CA LYS A 221 -5.86 13.94 -5.82
C LYS A 221 -6.62 12.94 -6.70
N ARG A 222 -6.02 12.42 -7.77
CA ARG A 222 -6.65 11.44 -8.66
C ARG A 222 -6.75 10.04 -8.05
N GLY A 223 -5.83 9.71 -7.16
CA GLY A 223 -5.81 8.43 -6.46
C GLY A 223 -6.97 8.28 -5.48
N TYR A 224 -7.41 9.39 -4.85
CA TYR A 224 -8.43 9.38 -3.79
C TYR A 224 -9.77 10.03 -4.16
N ASN A 225 -9.94 10.44 -5.43
CA ASN A 225 -11.22 11.02 -5.93
C ASN A 225 -11.90 10.14 -6.97
#